data_67e4c804293dfbd054fd90f8773bdfc0
#
_entry.id   67e4c804293dfbd054fd90f8773bdfc0
#
_cell.length_a   1.000
_cell.length_b   1.000
_cell.length_c   1.000
_cell.angle_alpha   90.00
_cell.angle_beta   90.00
_cell.angle_gamma   90.00
#
_symmetry.space_group_name_H-M   'P 1'
#
loop_
_entity.id
_entity.type
_entity.pdbx_description
1 polymer ?
#
loop_
_entity_poly.entity_id
_entity_poly.type
_entity_poly.pdbx_seq_one_letter_code
_entity_poly.pdbx_strand_id
1 'polypeptide(L)'
;MKIKILFLILLLSNVAKSQQKLYTKNGSITFTSKAPVQTIEAVNNKVLSVWETATGNIEFSLLIKGFQFPKALMQEHFNENYLESDKFPKAIFKGVIENSKNILFTNDNVINVKVNGLLTMHGISKQITIPAAIKIKKGEVSALSNFIISLDDYAIKIPSVVSESINKKINVQINIPLFKPLTK
;
A
#
# COMPACT_ATOMS: atom_id res chain seq x y z
N MET A 1 34.41 27.36 -57.27
CA MET A 1 33.44 26.35 -56.92
C MET A 1 33.46 26.17 -55.39
N LYS A 2 32.52 26.81 -54.68
CA LYS A 2 32.50 26.81 -53.20
C LYS A 2 31.48 25.77 -52.71
N ILE A 3 31.97 24.68 -52.12
CA ILE A 3 31.13 23.62 -51.52
C ILE A 3 30.63 24.13 -50.18
N LYS A 4 29.29 24.35 -50.05
CA LYS A 4 28.63 24.64 -48.79
C LYS A 4 28.33 23.31 -48.12
N ILE A 5 29.08 22.99 -47.04
CA ILE A 5 28.81 21.87 -46.15
C ILE A 5 27.65 22.27 -45.25
N LEU A 6 26.47 21.72 -45.52
CA LEU A 6 25.28 21.89 -44.66
C LEU A 6 25.41 20.90 -43.49
N PHE A 7 25.77 21.43 -42.29
CA PHE A 7 25.85 20.68 -41.06
C PHE A 7 24.43 20.44 -40.54
N LEU A 8 23.86 19.26 -40.83
CA LEU A 8 22.58 18.82 -40.32
C LEU A 8 22.77 18.39 -38.85
N ILE A 9 22.52 19.32 -37.93
CA ILE A 9 22.48 19.02 -36.48
C ILE A 9 21.22 18.20 -36.21
N LEU A 10 21.38 16.89 -36.07
CA LEU A 10 20.32 15.98 -35.63
C LEU A 10 20.12 16.22 -34.13
N LEU A 11 19.13 17.05 -33.80
CA LEU A 11 18.64 17.23 -32.42
C LEU A 11 18.03 15.89 -31.99
N LEU A 12 18.82 15.04 -31.33
CA LEU A 12 18.33 13.92 -30.53
C LEU A 12 17.59 14.50 -29.35
N SER A 13 16.30 14.75 -29.50
CA SER A 13 15.40 15.00 -28.40
C SER A 13 15.33 13.73 -27.55
N ASN A 14 16.17 13.64 -26.52
CA ASN A 14 15.98 12.71 -25.44
C ASN A 14 14.61 13.03 -24.80
N VAL A 15 13.58 12.31 -25.19
CA VAL A 15 12.32 12.28 -24.48
C VAL A 15 12.66 11.64 -23.12
N ALA A 16 13.03 12.49 -22.18
CA ALA A 16 13.14 12.09 -20.79
C ALA A 16 11.78 11.51 -20.42
N LYS A 17 11.68 10.18 -20.32
CA LYS A 17 10.52 9.53 -19.70
C LYS A 17 10.45 10.10 -18.29
N SER A 18 9.58 11.10 -18.09
CA SER A 18 9.34 11.68 -16.80
C SER A 18 9.03 10.54 -15.84
N GLN A 19 9.87 10.35 -14.84
CA GLN A 19 9.62 9.43 -13.74
C GLN A 19 8.39 9.93 -13.01
N GLN A 20 7.22 9.49 -13.46
CA GLN A 20 5.97 9.91 -12.86
C GLN A 20 5.86 9.22 -11.50
N LYS A 21 5.87 10.02 -10.43
CA LYS A 21 5.51 9.56 -9.09
C LYS A 21 4.02 9.81 -8.91
N LEU A 22 3.32 8.78 -8.52
CA LEU A 22 1.92 8.84 -8.12
C LEU A 22 1.84 8.79 -6.60
N TYR A 23 0.91 9.53 -6.00
CA TYR A 23 0.71 9.51 -4.56
C TYR A 23 -0.76 9.58 -4.19
N THR A 24 -1.08 9.15 -2.98
CA THR A 24 -2.35 9.41 -2.30
C THR A 24 -2.12 9.72 -0.83
N LYS A 25 -3.04 10.51 -0.25
CA LYS A 25 -3.16 10.73 1.20
C LYS A 25 -4.48 10.19 1.75
N ASN A 26 -5.33 9.67 0.85
CA ASN A 26 -6.71 9.28 1.12
C ASN A 26 -6.94 7.79 0.86
N GLY A 27 -5.88 6.98 0.97
CA GLY A 27 -6.03 5.54 0.98
C GLY A 27 -6.71 5.08 2.25
N SER A 28 -7.40 3.94 2.18
CA SER A 28 -7.95 3.28 3.36
C SER A 28 -7.42 1.86 3.49
N ILE A 29 -7.25 1.43 4.74
CA ILE A 29 -7.00 0.04 5.09
C ILE A 29 -8.06 -0.38 6.09
N THR A 30 -8.74 -1.48 5.78
CA THR A 30 -9.64 -2.18 6.70
C THR A 30 -8.99 -3.49 7.07
N PHE A 31 -8.97 -3.82 8.34
CA PHE A 31 -8.65 -5.17 8.77
C PHE A 31 -9.86 -5.83 9.42
N THR A 32 -9.96 -7.14 9.24
CA THR A 32 -11.04 -7.95 9.80
C THR A 32 -10.48 -9.20 10.45
N SER A 33 -10.82 -9.39 11.72
CA SER A 33 -10.62 -10.63 12.48
C SER A 33 -11.96 -11.36 12.58
N LYS A 34 -12.08 -12.49 11.89
CA LYS A 34 -13.28 -13.35 12.00
C LYS A 34 -12.98 -14.50 12.94
N ALA A 35 -13.57 -14.47 14.11
CA ALA A 35 -13.46 -15.51 15.13
C ALA A 35 -14.84 -16.11 15.43
N PRO A 36 -14.93 -17.29 16.07
CA PRO A 36 -16.20 -17.96 16.36
C PRO A 36 -17.19 -17.10 17.15
N VAL A 37 -16.70 -16.34 18.15
CA VAL A 37 -17.52 -15.54 19.04
C VAL A 37 -17.91 -14.21 18.42
N GLN A 38 -17.00 -13.55 17.67
CA GLN A 38 -17.27 -12.25 17.09
C GLN A 38 -16.41 -11.96 15.86
N THR A 39 -16.88 -11.01 15.08
CA THR A 39 -16.10 -10.36 14.03
C THR A 39 -15.66 -8.98 14.52
N ILE A 40 -14.36 -8.72 14.48
CA ILE A 40 -13.78 -7.41 14.78
C ILE A 40 -13.33 -6.79 13.47
N GLU A 41 -13.75 -5.55 13.23
CA GLU A 41 -13.34 -4.78 12.07
C GLU A 41 -12.91 -3.39 12.52
N ALA A 42 -11.83 -2.88 11.90
CA ALA A 42 -11.40 -1.51 12.07
C ALA A 42 -10.87 -0.94 10.76
N VAL A 43 -11.04 0.36 10.60
CA VAL A 43 -10.67 1.07 9.38
C VAL A 43 -9.74 2.25 9.68
N ASN A 44 -8.73 2.43 8.83
CA ASN A 44 -7.88 3.62 8.81
C ASN A 44 -8.00 4.30 7.43
N ASN A 45 -8.56 5.51 7.40
CA ASN A 45 -8.80 6.29 6.19
C ASN A 45 -7.69 7.32 5.89
N LYS A 46 -6.55 7.21 6.57
CA LYS A 46 -5.41 8.14 6.44
C LYS A 46 -4.14 7.40 6.01
N VAL A 47 -4.25 6.60 4.96
CA VAL A 47 -3.12 5.85 4.41
C VAL A 47 -2.42 6.71 3.37
N LEU A 48 -1.12 6.91 3.58
CA LEU A 48 -0.24 7.53 2.59
C LEU A 48 0.32 6.44 1.68
N SER A 49 0.36 6.70 0.38
CA SER A 49 1.10 5.85 -0.54
C SER A 49 1.81 6.70 -1.58
N VAL A 50 3.01 6.25 -1.96
CA VAL A 50 3.79 6.79 -3.08
C VAL A 50 4.19 5.64 -3.97
N TRP A 51 3.93 5.77 -5.26
CA TRP A 51 4.32 4.81 -6.28
C TRP A 51 5.16 5.49 -7.37
N GLU A 52 6.36 4.99 -7.60
CA GLU A 52 7.25 5.39 -8.68
C GLU A 52 7.03 4.45 -9.87
N THR A 53 6.30 4.92 -10.88
CA THR A 53 5.80 4.06 -11.97
C THR A 53 6.92 3.46 -12.82
N ALA A 54 8.04 4.16 -12.97
CA ALA A 54 9.17 3.73 -13.79
C ALA A 54 9.94 2.55 -13.19
N THR A 55 10.06 2.49 -11.86
CA THR A 55 10.78 1.43 -11.13
C THR A 55 9.86 0.37 -10.58
N GLY A 56 8.58 0.71 -10.37
CA GLY A 56 7.61 -0.11 -9.65
C GLY A 56 7.69 0.05 -8.14
N ASN A 57 8.62 0.84 -7.61
CA ASN A 57 8.75 1.07 -6.17
C ASN A 57 7.46 1.68 -5.62
N ILE A 58 6.93 1.08 -4.58
CA ILE A 58 5.72 1.55 -3.89
C ILE A 58 5.95 1.51 -2.38
N GLU A 59 5.51 2.55 -1.72
CA GLU A 59 5.52 2.65 -0.27
C GLU A 59 4.14 2.98 0.25
N PHE A 60 3.74 2.32 1.34
CA PHE A 60 2.56 2.65 2.14
C PHE A 60 3.00 2.98 3.55
N SER A 61 2.33 3.95 4.16
CA SER A 61 2.57 4.32 5.55
C SER A 61 1.26 4.78 6.20
N LEU A 62 1.04 4.33 7.43
CA LEU A 62 -0.09 4.76 8.26
C LEU A 62 0.32 4.86 9.73
N LEU A 63 -0.44 5.64 10.50
CA LEU A 63 -0.35 5.66 11.95
C LEU A 63 -1.27 4.57 12.53
N ILE A 64 -0.76 3.78 13.48
CA ILE A 64 -1.54 2.72 14.16
C ILE A 64 -2.73 3.34 14.91
N LYS A 65 -2.54 4.45 15.61
CA LYS A 65 -3.62 5.20 16.28
C LYS A 65 -4.70 5.76 15.33
N GLY A 66 -4.47 5.70 14.03
CA GLY A 66 -5.44 6.12 13.02
C GLY A 66 -6.54 5.10 12.74
N PHE A 67 -6.44 3.88 13.24
CA PHE A 67 -7.51 2.89 13.14
C PHE A 67 -8.68 3.27 14.02
N GLN A 68 -9.87 3.19 13.46
CA GLN A 68 -11.15 3.48 14.13
C GLN A 68 -11.94 2.19 14.30
N PHE A 69 -12.45 1.98 15.49
CA PHE A 69 -13.25 0.83 15.88
C PHE A 69 -14.68 1.26 16.24
N PRO A 70 -15.67 0.36 16.10
CA PRO A 70 -17.04 0.63 16.55
C PRO A 70 -17.17 0.87 18.06
N LYS A 71 -16.25 0.29 18.85
CA LYS A 71 -16.25 0.41 20.32
C LYS A 71 -14.93 1.01 20.80
N ALA A 72 -15.00 2.07 21.59
CA ALA A 72 -13.83 2.77 22.14
C ALA A 72 -12.88 1.84 22.91
N LEU A 73 -13.42 0.96 23.74
CA LEU A 73 -12.61 0.00 24.51
C LEU A 73 -11.82 -0.97 23.61
N MET A 74 -12.38 -1.37 22.45
CA MET A 74 -11.63 -2.19 21.48
C MET A 74 -10.47 -1.42 20.88
N GLN A 75 -10.67 -0.14 20.60
CA GLN A 75 -9.62 0.75 20.07
C GLN A 75 -8.51 0.98 21.09
N GLU A 76 -8.85 1.15 22.35
CA GLU A 76 -7.90 1.29 23.46
C GLU A 76 -7.05 0.02 23.59
N HIS A 77 -7.67 -1.16 23.70
CA HIS A 77 -6.94 -2.44 23.78
C HIS A 77 -6.07 -2.69 22.55
N PHE A 78 -6.56 -2.34 21.36
CA PHE A 78 -5.77 -2.44 20.12
C PHE A 78 -4.50 -1.59 20.20
N ASN A 79 -4.62 -0.35 20.66
CA ASN A 79 -3.50 0.57 20.74
C ASN A 79 -2.51 0.23 21.84
N GLU A 80 -2.99 -0.17 23.02
CA GLU A 80 -2.16 -0.34 24.20
C GLU A 80 -1.62 -1.77 24.34
N ASN A 81 -2.51 -2.77 24.16
CA ASN A 81 -2.17 -4.15 24.52
C ASN A 81 -1.70 -4.98 23.34
N TYR A 82 -2.15 -4.65 22.10
CA TYR A 82 -1.83 -5.47 20.92
C TYR A 82 -0.77 -4.83 20.04
N LEU A 83 -0.92 -3.57 19.64
CA LEU A 83 0.00 -2.91 18.73
C LEU A 83 1.02 -2.01 19.43
N GLU A 84 0.87 -1.79 20.75
CA GLU A 84 1.76 -0.91 21.54
C GLU A 84 2.07 0.39 20.77
N SER A 85 0.99 1.09 20.33
CA SER A 85 1.08 2.16 19.33
C SER A 85 1.88 3.39 19.79
N ASP A 86 2.14 3.55 21.08
CA ASP A 86 3.05 4.57 21.61
C ASP A 86 4.51 4.22 21.32
N LYS A 87 4.86 2.94 21.36
CA LYS A 87 6.20 2.42 21.08
C LYS A 87 6.41 2.18 19.59
N PHE A 88 5.38 1.67 18.91
CA PHE A 88 5.39 1.35 17.49
C PHE A 88 4.30 2.12 16.73
N PRO A 89 4.46 3.44 16.54
CA PRO A 89 3.37 4.30 16.08
C PRO A 89 2.95 4.10 14.62
N LYS A 90 3.75 3.40 13.81
CA LYS A 90 3.53 3.28 12.37
C LYS A 90 3.56 1.83 11.91
N ALA A 91 2.75 1.55 10.88
CA ALA A 91 3.00 0.45 9.96
C ALA A 91 3.49 0.99 8.63
N ILE A 92 4.51 0.35 8.05
CA ILE A 92 5.16 0.76 6.81
C ILE A 92 5.32 -0.47 5.92
N PHE A 93 4.94 -0.35 4.66
CA PHE A 93 5.24 -1.35 3.63
C PHE A 93 6.09 -0.69 2.54
N LYS A 94 7.21 -1.32 2.20
CA LYS A 94 8.07 -0.92 1.08
C LYS A 94 8.22 -2.10 0.14
N GLY A 95 7.82 -1.92 -1.11
CA GLY A 95 7.80 -3.01 -2.06
C GLY A 95 7.99 -2.56 -3.50
N VAL A 96 7.93 -3.56 -4.39
CA VAL A 96 8.04 -3.37 -5.83
C VAL A 96 6.86 -4.08 -6.50
N ILE A 97 6.16 -3.37 -7.36
CA ILE A 97 5.11 -3.92 -8.22
C ILE A 97 5.79 -4.68 -9.36
N GLU A 98 5.49 -5.97 -9.47
CA GLU A 98 6.01 -6.80 -10.56
C GLU A 98 5.53 -6.26 -11.92
N ASN A 99 6.43 -6.24 -12.89
CA ASN A 99 6.15 -5.82 -14.26
C ASN A 99 5.54 -4.40 -14.40
N SER A 100 5.78 -3.51 -13.43
CA SER A 100 5.27 -2.14 -13.42
C SER A 100 5.54 -1.37 -14.72
N LYS A 101 6.68 -1.63 -15.37
CA LYS A 101 7.06 -1.01 -16.65
C LYS A 101 6.12 -1.32 -17.82
N ASN A 102 5.34 -2.40 -17.70
CA ASN A 102 4.40 -2.85 -18.73
C ASN A 102 3.00 -2.25 -18.53
N ILE A 103 2.79 -1.47 -17.48
CA ILE A 103 1.50 -0.83 -17.21
C ILE A 103 1.34 0.38 -18.11
N LEU A 104 0.35 0.31 -19.01
CA LEU A 104 -0.02 1.40 -19.91
C LEU A 104 -1.10 2.25 -19.24
N PHE A 105 -0.79 3.50 -18.93
CA PHE A 105 -1.72 4.42 -18.24
C PHE A 105 -2.69 5.14 -19.20
N THR A 106 -2.56 4.92 -20.51
CA THR A 106 -3.38 5.57 -21.55
C THR A 106 -4.70 4.88 -21.82
N ASN A 107 -4.82 3.60 -21.49
CA ASN A 107 -5.97 2.78 -21.84
C ASN A 107 -6.74 2.37 -20.57
N ASP A 108 -8.06 2.42 -20.65
CA ASP A 108 -8.93 1.90 -19.60
C ASP A 108 -8.69 0.40 -19.44
N ASN A 109 -8.25 -0.03 -18.25
CA ASN A 109 -7.89 -1.41 -17.97
C ASN A 109 -7.94 -1.73 -16.47
N VAL A 110 -8.01 -3.03 -16.16
CA VAL A 110 -7.79 -3.59 -14.82
C VAL A 110 -6.67 -4.61 -14.91
N ILE A 111 -5.59 -4.38 -14.19
CA ILE A 111 -4.37 -5.18 -14.24
C ILE A 111 -4.14 -5.81 -12.88
N ASN A 112 -4.12 -7.16 -12.84
CA ASN A 112 -3.73 -7.87 -11.64
C ASN A 112 -2.20 -7.97 -11.57
N VAL A 113 -1.65 -7.58 -10.44
CA VAL A 113 -0.21 -7.54 -10.18
C VAL A 113 0.11 -8.23 -8.86
N LYS A 114 1.37 -8.60 -8.69
CA LYS A 114 1.94 -8.95 -7.39
C LYS A 114 2.86 -7.82 -6.94
N VAL A 115 2.82 -7.55 -5.65
CA VAL A 115 3.70 -6.56 -5.00
C VAL A 115 4.52 -7.29 -3.96
N ASN A 116 5.82 -7.39 -4.19
CA ASN A 116 6.75 -8.01 -3.26
C ASN A 116 7.39 -6.94 -2.39
N GLY A 117 7.40 -7.12 -1.08
CA GLY A 117 7.94 -6.10 -0.22
C GLY A 117 8.03 -6.48 1.25
N LEU A 118 8.57 -5.56 2.02
CA LEU A 118 8.80 -5.67 3.44
C LEU A 118 7.70 -4.91 4.19
N LEU A 119 6.88 -5.62 4.95
CA LEU A 119 5.92 -5.02 5.89
C LEU A 119 6.56 -4.94 7.26
N THR A 120 6.67 -3.72 7.78
CA THR A 120 7.14 -3.43 9.14
C THR A 120 5.98 -2.98 10.00
N MET A 121 5.73 -3.70 11.07
CA MET A 121 4.64 -3.44 12.02
C MET A 121 5.04 -3.99 13.38
N HIS A 122 4.67 -3.32 14.48
CA HIS A 122 4.98 -3.76 15.84
C HIS A 122 6.49 -4.07 16.05
N GLY A 123 7.37 -3.25 15.43
CA GLY A 123 8.82 -3.41 15.48
C GLY A 123 9.41 -4.55 14.68
N ILE A 124 8.60 -5.37 13.99
CA ILE A 124 9.05 -6.54 13.21
C ILE A 124 8.81 -6.30 11.73
N SER A 125 9.79 -6.69 10.91
CA SER A 125 9.73 -6.62 9.46
C SER A 125 9.65 -8.02 8.85
N LYS A 126 8.68 -8.24 7.96
CA LYS A 126 8.49 -9.51 7.24
C LYS A 126 8.38 -9.27 5.74
N GLN A 127 9.06 -10.12 4.97
CA GLN A 127 8.88 -10.16 3.53
C GLN A 127 7.53 -10.80 3.21
N ILE A 128 6.70 -10.09 2.44
CA ILE A 128 5.38 -10.58 2.01
C ILE A 128 5.16 -10.29 0.52
N THR A 129 4.29 -11.09 -0.09
CA THR A 129 3.80 -10.88 -1.45
C THR A 129 2.31 -10.58 -1.39
N ILE A 130 1.91 -9.44 -1.90
CA ILE A 130 0.54 -8.93 -1.86
C ILE A 130 -0.05 -8.96 -3.27
N PRO A 131 -1.19 -9.62 -3.52
CA PRO A 131 -1.93 -9.47 -4.76
C PRO A 131 -2.60 -8.11 -4.79
N ALA A 132 -2.63 -7.45 -5.94
CA ALA A 132 -3.34 -6.20 -6.11
C ALA A 132 -3.97 -6.10 -7.51
N ALA A 133 -5.09 -5.38 -7.60
CA ALA A 133 -5.71 -4.98 -8.84
C ALA A 133 -5.53 -3.47 -9.02
N ILE A 134 -4.83 -3.07 -10.07
CA ILE A 134 -4.67 -1.66 -10.47
C ILE A 134 -5.71 -1.40 -11.55
N LYS A 135 -6.58 -0.41 -11.32
CA LYS A 135 -7.59 0.02 -12.28
C LYS A 135 -7.21 1.38 -12.84
N ILE A 136 -7.18 1.45 -14.16
CA ILE A 136 -7.00 2.68 -14.92
C ILE A 136 -8.34 2.97 -15.60
N LYS A 137 -8.88 4.17 -15.42
CA LYS A 137 -10.11 4.62 -16.05
C LYS A 137 -10.01 6.10 -16.36
N LYS A 138 -10.11 6.47 -17.65
CA LYS A 138 -9.99 7.85 -18.14
C LYS A 138 -8.72 8.56 -17.62
N GLY A 139 -7.61 7.84 -17.52
CA GLY A 139 -6.34 8.35 -17.01
C GLY A 139 -6.24 8.40 -15.47
N GLU A 140 -7.30 8.12 -14.74
CA GLU A 140 -7.30 7.99 -13.28
C GLU A 140 -6.83 6.60 -12.87
N VAL A 141 -5.98 6.54 -11.85
CA VAL A 141 -5.40 5.30 -11.34
C VAL A 141 -5.91 5.05 -9.93
N SER A 142 -6.48 3.88 -9.73
CA SER A 142 -6.91 3.38 -8.41
C SER A 142 -6.36 1.98 -8.16
N ALA A 143 -6.36 1.50 -6.93
CA ALA A 143 -5.89 0.17 -6.60
C ALA A 143 -6.67 -0.45 -5.45
N LEU A 144 -6.84 -1.77 -5.54
CA LEU A 144 -7.44 -2.61 -4.50
C LEU A 144 -6.51 -3.78 -4.20
N SER A 145 -6.43 -4.17 -2.95
CA SER A 145 -5.72 -5.38 -2.53
C SER A 145 -6.46 -6.05 -1.38
N ASN A 146 -6.37 -7.37 -1.31
CA ASN A 146 -6.90 -8.16 -0.21
C ASN A 146 -5.93 -9.32 0.07
N PHE A 147 -5.45 -9.43 1.30
CA PHE A 147 -4.49 -10.45 1.72
C PHE A 147 -4.64 -10.76 3.22
N ILE A 148 -3.98 -11.81 3.65
CA ILE A 148 -4.00 -12.25 5.05
C ILE A 148 -2.61 -12.07 5.65
N ILE A 149 -2.56 -11.56 6.88
CA ILE A 149 -1.38 -11.56 7.74
C ILE A 149 -1.62 -12.44 8.97
N SER A 150 -0.55 -13.00 9.53
CA SER A 150 -0.59 -13.69 10.82
C SER A 150 -0.07 -12.76 11.92
N LEU A 151 -0.80 -12.64 13.03
CA LEU A 151 -0.37 -11.85 14.18
C LEU A 151 0.92 -12.41 14.80
N ASP A 152 1.10 -13.73 14.76
CA ASP A 152 2.31 -14.40 15.26
C ASP A 152 3.58 -13.97 14.50
N ASP A 153 3.46 -13.62 13.20
CA ASP A 153 4.59 -13.11 12.39
C ASP A 153 5.13 -11.78 12.90
N TYR A 154 4.33 -11.04 13.64
CA TYR A 154 4.68 -9.72 14.19
C TYR A 154 4.73 -9.73 15.72
N ALA A 155 4.83 -10.92 16.34
CA ALA A 155 4.87 -11.13 17.79
C ALA A 155 3.70 -10.47 18.55
N ILE A 156 2.56 -10.30 17.90
CA ILE A 156 1.34 -9.76 18.52
C ILE A 156 0.66 -10.91 19.26
N LYS A 157 0.67 -10.85 20.58
CA LYS A 157 0.15 -11.91 21.45
C LYS A 157 -1.32 -11.68 21.77
N ILE A 158 -2.14 -12.73 21.60
CA ILE A 158 -3.53 -12.72 22.00
C ILE A 158 -3.66 -13.48 23.33
N PRO A 159 -4.13 -12.84 24.40
CA PRO A 159 -4.37 -13.51 25.69
C PRO A 159 -5.35 -14.69 25.53
N SER A 160 -5.13 -15.77 26.26
CA SER A 160 -5.95 -17.00 26.18
C SER A 160 -7.43 -16.73 26.46
N VAL A 161 -7.73 -15.80 27.36
CA VAL A 161 -9.11 -15.43 27.76
C VAL A 161 -9.95 -14.83 26.63
N VAL A 162 -9.31 -14.31 25.56
CA VAL A 162 -9.97 -13.75 24.36
C VAL A 162 -9.64 -14.47 23.08
N SER A 163 -8.98 -15.63 23.17
CA SER A 163 -8.52 -16.39 21.98
C SER A 163 -9.66 -16.86 21.06
N GLU A 164 -10.86 -17.09 21.61
CA GLU A 164 -12.05 -17.43 20.82
C GLU A 164 -12.72 -16.21 20.16
N SER A 165 -12.34 -15.01 20.58
CA SER A 165 -12.87 -13.74 20.07
C SER A 165 -11.97 -13.07 19.05
N ILE A 166 -10.70 -13.48 18.93
CA ILE A 166 -9.73 -12.86 18.03
C ILE A 166 -9.03 -13.95 17.20
N ASN A 167 -9.22 -13.91 15.90
CA ASN A 167 -8.49 -14.80 14.98
C ASN A 167 -7.07 -14.26 14.79
N LYS A 168 -6.07 -15.14 14.84
CA LYS A 168 -4.67 -14.77 14.57
C LYS A 168 -4.40 -14.48 13.11
N LYS A 169 -5.24 -14.98 12.19
CA LYS A 169 -5.18 -14.67 10.77
C LYS A 169 -6.12 -13.50 10.49
N ILE A 170 -5.54 -12.37 10.14
CA ILE A 170 -6.24 -11.10 9.91
C ILE A 170 -6.35 -10.86 8.42
N ASN A 171 -7.58 -10.68 7.94
CA ASN A 171 -7.80 -10.21 6.58
C ASN A 171 -7.55 -8.70 6.50
N VAL A 172 -6.73 -8.28 5.53
CA VAL A 172 -6.37 -6.87 5.30
C VAL A 172 -6.84 -6.48 3.91
N GLN A 173 -7.69 -5.48 3.84
CA GLN A 173 -8.14 -4.88 2.59
C GLN A 173 -7.58 -3.47 2.45
N ILE A 174 -6.91 -3.21 1.31
CA ILE A 174 -6.40 -1.88 0.95
C ILE A 174 -7.27 -1.34 -0.17
N ASN A 175 -7.70 -0.09 -0.04
CA ASN A 175 -8.40 0.65 -1.08
C ASN A 175 -7.72 2.00 -1.31
N ILE A 176 -7.20 2.19 -2.51
CA ILE A 176 -6.67 3.46 -3.00
C ILE A 176 -7.65 3.98 -4.06
N PRO A 177 -8.55 4.89 -3.70
CA PRO A 177 -9.58 5.36 -4.63
C PRO A 177 -9.01 6.17 -5.79
N LEU A 178 -7.90 6.87 -5.54
CA LEU A 178 -7.24 7.69 -6.56
C LEU A 178 -5.77 7.93 -6.19
N PHE A 179 -4.88 7.64 -7.13
CA PHE A 179 -3.52 8.16 -7.16
C PHE A 179 -3.47 9.47 -7.95
N LYS A 180 -2.77 10.46 -7.44
CA LYS A 180 -2.52 11.75 -8.11
C LYS A 180 -1.06 11.84 -8.54
N PRO A 181 -0.74 12.53 -9.64
CA PRO A 181 0.65 12.86 -9.96
C PRO A 181 1.29 13.69 -8.84
N LEU A 182 2.49 13.32 -8.43
CA LEU A 182 3.30 14.13 -7.52
C LEU A 182 4.01 15.20 -8.37
N THR A 183 3.40 16.38 -8.47
CA THR A 183 4.06 17.55 -9.06
C THR A 183 5.06 18.12 -8.07
N LYS A 184 6.25 18.50 -8.57
CA LYS A 184 7.26 19.22 -7.78
C LYS A 184 6.81 20.62 -7.46
#